data_c4184e18c0db438dfb8559926eb8a86d
#
_entry.id   c4184e18c0db438dfb8559926eb8a86d
#
_cell.length_a   1.000
_cell.length_b   1.000
_cell.length_c   1.000
_cell.angle_alpha   90.00
_cell.angle_beta   90.00
_cell.angle_gamma   90.00
#
_symmetry.space_group_name_H-M   'P 1'
#
loop_
_entity.id
_entity.type
_entity.pdbx_description
1 polymer ?
#
loop_
_entity_poly.entity_id
_entity_poly.type
_entity_poly.pdbx_seq_one_letter_code
_entity_poly.pdbx_strand_id
1 'polypeptide(L)'
;TDKERSLSTITKTNKKPIFSELGNVTPIIIHPGKWTNSELKFQARKIATAKLNNSGFNCIAAQVIVLPKGWRSTEKLKKYIKFYLNKIGDTTSYYPGANESLANLKTNENYELVNESSCSTPFMTANLDADEKYSSSEVWNTTLYFKELEYSENESFTDISINYVNNELWGNLGASVLIKGSKNKNNKHIVDKYKDNL
;
A
#
# COMPACT_ATOMS: atom_id res chain seq x y z
N THR A 1 9.84 -18.20 8.00
CA THR A 1 9.97 -16.73 8.00
C THR A 1 10.40 -16.27 9.39
N ASP A 2 10.98 -15.08 9.54
CA ASP A 2 11.38 -14.55 10.86
C ASP A 2 10.18 -14.39 11.80
N LYS A 3 8.98 -14.23 11.26
CA LYS A 3 7.71 -14.23 11.96
C LYS A 3 7.41 -15.58 12.62
N GLU A 4 7.64 -16.69 11.91
CA GLU A 4 7.46 -18.04 12.47
C GLU A 4 8.52 -18.38 13.49
N ARG A 5 9.76 -17.89 13.31
CA ARG A 5 10.85 -18.07 14.28
C ARG A 5 10.59 -17.33 15.58
N SER A 6 10.14 -16.07 15.54
CA SER A 6 9.81 -15.30 16.76
C SER A 6 8.62 -15.90 17.50
N LEU A 7 7.56 -16.32 16.81
CA LEU A 7 6.45 -17.06 17.40
C LEU A 7 6.87 -18.40 18.02
N SER A 8 7.73 -19.15 17.32
CA SER A 8 8.22 -20.44 17.84
C SER A 8 9.09 -20.30 19.09
N THR A 9 9.83 -19.21 19.21
CA THR A 9 10.66 -18.92 20.41
C THR A 9 9.80 -18.53 21.60
N ILE A 10 8.78 -17.70 21.38
CA ILE A 10 7.85 -17.26 22.44
C ILE A 10 6.99 -18.43 22.94
N THR A 11 6.53 -19.32 22.04
CA THR A 11 5.70 -20.48 22.42
C THR A 11 6.47 -21.58 23.13
N LYS A 12 7.80 -21.70 22.92
CA LYS A 12 8.63 -22.68 23.64
C LYS A 12 8.78 -22.40 25.14
N THR A 13 8.70 -21.13 25.53
CA THR A 13 8.86 -20.71 26.94
C THR A 13 7.56 -20.55 27.69
N ASN A 14 6.43 -20.43 26.99
CA ASN A 14 5.11 -20.23 27.58
C ASN A 14 4.17 -21.40 27.30
N LYS A 15 3.57 -21.96 28.34
CA LYS A 15 2.53 -23.00 28.23
C LYS A 15 1.15 -22.45 27.86
N LYS A 16 0.98 -21.13 27.81
CA LYS A 16 -0.29 -20.46 27.46
C LYS A 16 -0.29 -20.10 25.98
N PRO A 17 -1.43 -20.18 25.27
CA PRO A 17 -1.54 -19.70 23.90
C PRO A 17 -1.28 -18.18 23.88
N ILE A 18 -0.43 -17.76 22.95
CA ILE A 18 -0.10 -16.36 22.74
C ILE A 18 -0.60 -15.98 21.35
N PHE A 19 -1.43 -14.94 21.31
CA PHE A 19 -1.89 -14.31 20.07
C PHE A 19 -1.22 -12.94 19.99
N SER A 20 -0.59 -12.65 18.85
CA SER A 20 0.05 -11.35 18.62
C SER A 20 -0.20 -10.89 17.20
N GLU A 21 -0.50 -9.61 17.04
CA GLU A 21 -0.42 -8.90 15.77
C GLU A 21 0.99 -8.31 15.65
N LEU A 22 1.71 -8.69 14.60
CA LEU A 22 3.11 -8.30 14.42
C LEU A 22 3.30 -7.24 13.33
N GLY A 23 2.23 -6.61 12.89
CA GLY A 23 2.23 -5.59 11.86
C GLY A 23 1.84 -6.12 10.47
N ASN A 24 1.77 -5.20 9.51
CA ASN A 24 1.27 -5.48 8.16
C ASN A 24 1.73 -4.45 7.14
N VAL A 25 2.11 -4.90 5.96
CA VAL A 25 2.24 -4.04 4.78
C VAL A 25 0.90 -4.05 4.05
N THR A 26 0.09 -3.01 4.24
CA THR A 26 -1.28 -2.95 3.69
C THR A 26 -1.27 -2.54 2.22
N PRO A 27 -1.61 -3.45 1.28
CA PRO A 27 -1.71 -3.13 -0.13
C PRO A 27 -3.08 -2.58 -0.51
N ILE A 28 -3.10 -1.73 -1.55
CA ILE A 28 -4.29 -1.42 -2.34
C ILE A 28 -4.03 -1.86 -3.77
N ILE A 29 -4.72 -2.91 -4.20
CA ILE A 29 -4.63 -3.44 -5.56
C ILE A 29 -5.59 -2.67 -6.47
N ILE A 30 -5.09 -2.12 -7.58
CA ILE A 30 -5.91 -1.45 -8.59
C ILE A 30 -6.07 -2.36 -9.80
N HIS A 31 -7.20 -3.03 -9.90
CA HIS A 31 -7.48 -3.89 -11.04
C HIS A 31 -7.64 -3.05 -12.34
N PRO A 32 -6.98 -3.45 -13.45
CA PRO A 32 -7.02 -2.70 -14.69
C PRO A 32 -8.44 -2.58 -15.25
N GLY A 33 -8.70 -1.49 -15.97
CA GLY A 33 -9.99 -1.24 -16.59
C GLY A 33 -10.07 0.13 -17.24
N LYS A 34 -11.20 0.40 -17.89
CA LYS A 34 -11.49 1.70 -18.52
C LYS A 34 -12.05 2.68 -17.49
N TRP A 35 -11.22 3.13 -16.56
CA TRP A 35 -11.60 4.09 -15.54
C TRP A 35 -11.76 5.50 -16.12
N THR A 36 -12.83 6.17 -15.76
CA THR A 36 -13.04 7.59 -16.09
C THR A 36 -12.20 8.50 -15.18
N ASN A 37 -11.97 9.74 -15.60
CA ASN A 37 -11.27 10.73 -14.77
C ASN A 37 -11.94 10.96 -13.42
N SER A 38 -13.27 10.95 -13.37
CA SER A 38 -14.05 11.12 -12.16
C SER A 38 -13.85 9.96 -11.18
N GLU A 39 -13.87 8.73 -11.68
CA GLU A 39 -13.60 7.53 -10.89
C GLU A 39 -12.17 7.51 -10.37
N LEU A 40 -11.18 7.84 -11.20
CA LEU A 40 -9.78 7.93 -10.79
C LEU A 40 -9.57 8.97 -9.68
N LYS A 41 -10.19 10.15 -9.81
CA LYS A 41 -10.15 11.19 -8.77
C LYS A 41 -10.77 10.72 -7.46
N PHE A 42 -11.93 10.04 -7.56
CA PHE A 42 -12.62 9.50 -6.38
C PHE A 42 -11.75 8.48 -5.65
N GLN A 43 -11.16 7.52 -6.38
CA GLN A 43 -10.29 6.51 -5.77
C GLN A 43 -8.99 7.13 -5.23
N ALA A 44 -8.38 8.05 -5.95
CA ALA A 44 -7.19 8.75 -5.50
C ALA A 44 -7.41 9.48 -4.16
N ARG A 45 -8.57 10.13 -4.00
CA ARG A 45 -8.94 10.75 -2.72
C ARG A 45 -9.07 9.73 -1.61
N LYS A 46 -9.70 8.57 -1.87
CA LYS A 46 -9.82 7.49 -0.88
C LYS A 46 -8.45 6.92 -0.50
N ILE A 47 -7.58 6.70 -1.48
CA ILE A 47 -6.22 6.21 -1.24
C ILE A 47 -5.43 7.19 -0.36
N ALA A 48 -5.47 8.48 -0.69
CA ALA A 48 -4.82 9.51 0.11
C ALA A 48 -5.35 9.54 1.56
N THR A 49 -6.68 9.41 1.75
CA THR A 49 -7.29 9.32 3.08
C THR A 49 -6.86 8.04 3.80
N ALA A 50 -6.85 6.89 3.13
CA ALA A 50 -6.42 5.61 3.71
C ALA A 50 -4.95 5.63 4.15
N LYS A 51 -4.10 6.41 3.45
CA LYS A 51 -2.71 6.61 3.86
C LYS A 51 -2.58 7.56 5.04
N LEU A 52 -3.25 8.71 5.00
CA LEU A 52 -3.00 9.81 5.93
C LEU A 52 -3.97 9.87 7.12
N ASN A 53 -4.96 8.96 7.19
CA ASN A 53 -5.75 8.83 8.40
C ASN A 53 -4.82 8.54 9.59
N ASN A 54 -4.99 9.30 10.68
CA ASN A 54 -4.11 9.24 11.82
C ASN A 54 -2.62 9.42 11.45
N SER A 55 -2.32 10.31 10.53
CA SER A 55 -0.95 10.59 10.03
C SER A 55 -0.22 9.36 9.47
N GLY A 56 -0.95 8.33 9.08
CA GLY A 56 -0.37 7.06 8.58
C GLY A 56 0.03 6.07 9.67
N PHE A 57 -0.31 6.32 10.93
CA PHE A 57 0.06 5.47 12.07
C PHE A 57 -1.05 4.49 12.47
N ASN A 58 -1.67 3.86 11.48
CA ASN A 58 -2.60 2.76 11.68
C ASN A 58 -2.00 1.48 11.09
N CYS A 59 -2.22 0.35 11.72
CA CYS A 59 -1.80 -0.97 11.23
C CYS A 59 -2.36 -1.32 9.84
N ILE A 60 -3.48 -0.69 9.45
CA ILE A 60 -4.11 -0.81 8.12
C ILE A 60 -3.93 0.45 7.25
N ALA A 61 -3.02 1.36 7.60
CA ALA A 61 -2.71 2.50 6.73
C ALA A 61 -2.15 1.99 5.40
N ALA A 62 -2.66 2.50 4.28
CA ALA A 62 -2.18 2.08 2.97
C ALA A 62 -0.68 2.33 2.83
N GLN A 63 0.08 1.29 2.52
CA GLN A 63 1.53 1.39 2.33
C GLN A 63 1.94 1.19 0.88
N VAL A 64 1.35 0.24 0.19
CA VAL A 64 1.71 -0.11 -1.20
C VAL A 64 0.51 -0.04 -2.12
N ILE A 65 0.65 0.66 -3.23
CA ILE A 65 -0.33 0.66 -4.32
C ILE A 65 0.17 -0.28 -5.41
N VAL A 66 -0.53 -1.39 -5.60
CA VAL A 66 -0.21 -2.40 -6.60
C VAL A 66 -0.96 -2.09 -7.90
N LEU A 67 -0.21 -1.91 -8.96
CA LEU A 67 -0.70 -1.46 -10.27
C LEU A 67 -0.27 -2.44 -11.39
N PRO A 68 -1.08 -2.60 -12.44
CA PRO A 68 -0.63 -3.33 -13.62
C PRO A 68 0.36 -2.48 -14.43
N LYS A 69 1.52 -3.04 -14.77
CA LYS A 69 2.52 -2.38 -15.59
C LYS A 69 1.94 -2.05 -16.97
N GLY A 70 2.24 -0.85 -17.47
CA GLY A 70 1.74 -0.39 -18.75
C GLY A 70 0.25 0.00 -18.78
N TRP A 71 -0.44 -0.01 -17.67
CA TRP A 71 -1.82 0.45 -17.63
C TRP A 71 -1.91 1.96 -17.90
N ARG A 72 -2.63 2.32 -18.96
CA ARG A 72 -2.70 3.71 -19.47
C ARG A 72 -3.16 4.77 -18.45
N SER A 73 -3.76 4.36 -17.35
CA SER A 73 -4.24 5.28 -16.32
C SER A 73 -3.31 5.42 -15.13
N THR A 74 -2.20 4.67 -15.08
CA THR A 74 -1.23 4.65 -13.98
C THR A 74 -0.74 6.04 -13.61
N GLU A 75 -0.15 6.75 -14.57
CA GLU A 75 0.41 8.09 -14.31
C GLU A 75 -0.65 9.12 -13.89
N LYS A 76 -1.83 9.01 -14.50
CA LYS A 76 -2.95 9.88 -14.12
C LYS A 76 -3.43 9.61 -12.70
N LEU A 77 -3.52 8.35 -12.29
CA LEU A 77 -3.90 7.96 -10.94
C LEU A 77 -2.84 8.44 -9.94
N LYS A 78 -1.55 8.19 -10.19
CA LYS A 78 -0.43 8.68 -9.37
C LYS A 78 -0.51 10.20 -9.19
N LYS A 79 -0.71 10.95 -10.27
CA LYS A 79 -0.89 12.42 -10.22
C LYS A 79 -2.06 12.84 -9.33
N TYR A 80 -3.21 12.16 -9.42
CA TYR A 80 -4.35 12.49 -8.57
C TYR A 80 -4.12 12.11 -7.12
N ILE A 81 -3.45 10.99 -6.83
CA ILE A 81 -3.08 10.62 -5.46
C ILE A 81 -2.19 11.71 -4.84
N LYS A 82 -1.11 12.12 -5.52
CA LYS A 82 -0.22 13.20 -5.07
C LYS A 82 -0.98 14.51 -4.83
N PHE A 83 -1.88 14.87 -5.75
CA PHE A 83 -2.73 16.06 -5.59
C PHE A 83 -3.59 16.01 -4.31
N TYR A 84 -4.20 14.85 -3.99
CA TYR A 84 -5.01 14.72 -2.79
C TYR A 84 -4.18 14.59 -1.52
N LEU A 85 -3.02 13.94 -1.56
CA LEU A 85 -2.07 13.94 -0.45
C LEU A 85 -1.69 15.37 -0.07
N ASN A 86 -1.34 16.19 -1.06
CA ASN A 86 -1.00 17.60 -0.84
C ASN A 86 -2.18 18.43 -0.29
N LYS A 87 -3.42 18.09 -0.67
CA LYS A 87 -4.63 18.79 -0.21
C LYS A 87 -5.07 18.46 1.22
N ILE A 88 -4.64 17.34 1.77
CA ILE A 88 -5.03 16.95 3.14
C ILE A 88 -4.44 17.92 4.17
N GLY A 89 -3.36 18.60 3.81
CA GLY A 89 -2.70 19.58 4.67
C GLY A 89 -1.74 18.93 5.66
N ASP A 90 -1.44 19.66 6.73
CA ASP A 90 -0.44 19.24 7.69
C ASP A 90 -0.92 18.08 8.56
N THR A 91 -0.02 17.14 8.79
CA THR A 91 -0.20 16.06 9.76
C THR A 91 0.91 16.13 10.82
N THR A 92 0.69 15.51 11.95
CA THR A 92 1.70 15.47 13.02
C THR A 92 2.34 14.11 13.08
N SER A 93 3.65 14.08 12.92
CA SER A 93 4.46 12.88 13.09
C SER A 93 4.75 12.67 14.58
N TYR A 94 3.86 11.96 15.25
CA TYR A 94 3.96 11.73 16.71
C TYR A 94 4.57 10.38 17.07
N TYR A 95 4.73 9.48 16.09
CA TYR A 95 5.28 8.15 16.34
C TYR A 95 6.80 8.23 16.54
N PRO A 96 7.36 7.56 17.55
CA PRO A 96 8.82 7.57 17.80
C PRO A 96 9.63 7.14 16.56
N GLY A 97 10.64 7.92 16.19
CA GLY A 97 11.51 7.65 15.03
C GLY A 97 10.94 8.04 13.66
N ALA A 98 9.67 8.43 13.56
CA ALA A 98 9.05 8.75 12.26
C ALA A 98 9.70 9.96 11.57
N ASN A 99 10.06 10.99 12.32
CA ASN A 99 10.75 12.18 11.78
C ASN A 99 12.15 11.84 11.27
N GLU A 100 12.89 11.01 11.98
CA GLU A 100 14.23 10.54 11.55
C GLU A 100 14.12 9.69 10.28
N SER A 101 13.15 8.78 10.24
CA SER A 101 12.86 7.98 9.05
C SER A 101 12.58 8.86 7.84
N LEU A 102 11.71 9.87 7.96
CA LEU A 102 11.40 10.79 6.88
C LEU A 102 12.59 11.67 6.47
N ALA A 103 13.41 12.12 7.43
CA ALA A 103 14.60 12.90 7.12
C ALA A 103 15.61 12.10 6.28
N ASN A 104 15.81 10.83 6.61
CA ASN A 104 16.67 9.94 5.84
C ASN A 104 16.12 9.69 4.41
N LEU A 105 14.79 9.62 4.25
CA LEU A 105 14.19 9.42 2.94
C LEU A 105 14.25 10.68 2.06
N LYS A 106 14.23 11.89 2.64
CA LYS A 106 14.33 13.15 1.88
C LYS A 106 15.61 13.29 1.06
N THR A 107 16.69 12.68 1.49
CA THR A 107 17.97 12.71 0.79
C THR A 107 18.13 11.61 -0.27
N ASN A 108 17.18 10.71 -0.38
CA ASN A 108 17.19 9.61 -1.31
C ASN A 108 16.47 10.00 -2.61
N GLU A 109 17.18 10.00 -3.73
CA GLU A 109 16.67 10.37 -5.05
C GLU A 109 15.51 9.49 -5.55
N ASN A 110 15.33 8.30 -4.97
CA ASN A 110 14.23 7.40 -5.30
C ASN A 110 12.88 7.84 -4.69
N TYR A 111 12.91 8.87 -3.85
CA TYR A 111 11.72 9.40 -3.18
C TYR A 111 11.33 10.76 -3.73
N GLU A 112 10.05 10.93 -4.00
CA GLU A 112 9.48 12.18 -4.45
C GLU A 112 8.71 12.85 -3.31
N LEU A 113 9.10 14.08 -3.01
CA LEU A 113 8.37 14.92 -2.07
C LEU A 113 7.09 15.43 -2.73
N VAL A 114 5.95 15.23 -2.07
CA VAL A 114 4.63 15.60 -2.60
C VAL A 114 4.18 16.98 -2.13
N ASN A 115 4.55 17.36 -0.91
CA ASN A 115 4.24 18.68 -0.36
C ASN A 115 5.52 19.42 0.03
N GLU A 116 5.60 20.67 -0.37
CA GLU A 116 6.70 21.59 -0.04
C GLU A 116 6.41 22.42 1.21
N SER A 117 5.36 22.10 1.93
CA SER A 117 4.95 22.86 3.11
C SER A 117 6.08 22.89 4.15
N SER A 118 6.41 24.08 4.60
CA SER A 118 7.45 24.33 5.60
C SER A 118 7.08 23.86 7.01
N CYS A 119 5.90 23.33 7.19
CA CYS A 119 5.27 23.23 8.52
C CYS A 119 5.26 21.85 8.95
N SER A 120 5.56 20.81 8.80
CA SER A 120 5.34 19.59 9.51
C SER A 120 5.84 18.31 8.81
N THR A 121 5.00 17.41 8.59
CA THR A 121 5.37 16.09 8.13
C THR A 121 5.35 16.04 6.60
N PRO A 122 6.48 15.80 5.93
CA PRO A 122 6.50 15.67 4.48
C PRO A 122 5.73 14.44 4.04
N PHE A 123 4.96 14.56 2.95
CA PHE A 123 4.36 13.43 2.26
C PHE A 123 5.26 13.01 1.12
N MET A 124 5.59 11.73 1.06
CA MET A 124 6.52 11.20 0.09
C MET A 124 5.90 10.06 -0.70
N THR A 125 6.33 9.92 -1.93
CA THR A 125 6.00 8.74 -2.75
C THR A 125 7.28 8.16 -3.32
N ALA A 126 7.32 6.84 -3.49
CA ALA A 126 8.44 6.14 -4.09
C ALA A 126 7.97 4.92 -4.88
N ASN A 127 8.82 4.42 -5.78
CA ASN A 127 8.66 3.08 -6.33
C ASN A 127 9.20 2.07 -5.32
N LEU A 128 8.44 1.03 -5.00
CA LEU A 128 8.84 0.01 -4.03
C LEU A 128 10.09 -0.76 -4.50
N ASP A 129 10.28 -0.94 -5.80
CA ASP A 129 11.48 -1.61 -6.35
C ASP A 129 12.79 -0.89 -6.01
N ALA A 130 12.72 0.39 -5.67
CA ALA A 130 13.87 1.18 -5.25
C ALA A 130 14.31 0.92 -3.80
N ASP A 131 13.43 0.31 -2.99
CA ASP A 131 13.72 0.01 -1.59
C ASP A 131 12.87 -1.18 -1.10
N GLU A 132 13.26 -2.38 -1.53
CA GLU A 132 12.53 -3.64 -1.29
C GLU A 132 12.31 -3.97 0.19
N LYS A 133 13.11 -3.43 1.10
CA LYS A 133 12.92 -3.66 2.54
C LYS A 133 11.51 -3.29 3.02
N TYR A 134 10.84 -2.35 2.32
CA TYR A 134 9.49 -1.94 2.67
C TYR A 134 8.37 -2.84 2.10
N SER A 135 8.73 -3.92 1.42
CA SER A 135 7.81 -5.03 1.16
C SER A 135 7.65 -5.93 2.41
N SER A 136 8.64 -5.92 3.30
CA SER A 136 8.74 -6.80 4.48
C SER A 136 8.68 -6.08 5.83
N SER A 137 8.47 -4.77 5.84
CA SER A 137 8.36 -3.98 7.08
C SER A 137 7.34 -2.87 6.97
N GLU A 138 6.67 -2.57 8.08
CA GLU A 138 5.76 -1.41 8.15
C GLU A 138 6.53 -0.10 8.03
N VAL A 139 5.92 0.85 7.34
CA VAL A 139 6.39 2.22 7.26
C VAL A 139 5.52 3.09 8.16
N TRP A 140 5.99 3.35 9.37
CA TRP A 140 5.36 4.23 10.35
C TRP A 140 5.66 5.71 10.04
N ASN A 141 5.31 6.12 8.83
CA ASN A 141 5.44 7.49 8.35
C ASN A 141 4.48 7.76 7.17
N THR A 142 4.56 8.93 6.57
CA THR A 142 3.66 9.40 5.51
C THR A 142 4.08 9.01 4.09
N THR A 143 4.98 8.05 3.94
CA THR A 143 5.41 7.56 2.61
C THR A 143 4.43 6.54 2.04
N LEU A 144 4.11 6.68 0.75
CA LEU A 144 3.28 5.76 -0.03
C LEU A 144 4.09 5.19 -1.18
N TYR A 145 4.12 3.87 -1.29
CA TYR A 145 4.89 3.16 -2.33
C TYR A 145 3.99 2.75 -3.49
N PHE A 146 4.56 2.72 -4.69
CA PHE A 146 3.95 2.16 -5.88
C PHE A 146 4.72 0.93 -6.33
N LYS A 147 4.01 -0.14 -6.64
CA LYS A 147 4.54 -1.36 -7.26
C LYS A 147 3.78 -1.64 -8.54
N GLU A 148 4.49 -1.72 -9.66
CA GLU A 148 3.92 -2.10 -10.94
C GLU A 148 4.27 -3.55 -11.25
N LEU A 149 3.25 -4.40 -11.43
CA LEU A 149 3.41 -5.81 -11.73
C LEU A 149 3.27 -6.05 -13.24
N GLU A 150 4.24 -6.75 -13.80
CA GLU A 150 4.13 -7.26 -15.16
C GLU A 150 3.10 -8.38 -15.22
N TYR A 151 2.35 -8.45 -16.31
CA TYR A 151 1.42 -9.54 -16.58
C TYR A 151 1.36 -9.80 -18.08
N SER A 152 1.01 -11.01 -18.46
CA SER A 152 0.96 -11.44 -19.85
C SER A 152 -0.45 -11.85 -20.27
N GLU A 153 -0.65 -12.13 -21.55
CA GLU A 153 -1.92 -12.66 -22.04
C GLU A 153 -2.27 -14.03 -21.42
N ASN A 154 -1.26 -14.79 -21.00
CA ASN A 154 -1.40 -16.11 -20.41
C ASN A 154 -1.63 -16.12 -18.89
N GLU A 155 -1.35 -14.99 -18.24
CA GLU A 155 -1.45 -14.88 -16.78
C GLU A 155 -2.20 -13.59 -16.42
N SER A 156 -3.33 -13.74 -15.73
CA SER A 156 -4.17 -12.61 -15.42
C SER A 156 -3.55 -11.71 -14.34
N PHE A 157 -3.76 -10.41 -14.43
CA PHE A 157 -3.35 -9.49 -13.38
C PHE A 157 -3.92 -9.87 -12.00
N THR A 158 -5.11 -10.50 -11.98
CA THR A 158 -5.71 -11.01 -10.73
C THR A 158 -4.81 -12.04 -10.07
N ASP A 159 -4.32 -13.04 -10.83
CA ASP A 159 -3.46 -14.10 -10.31
C ASP A 159 -2.13 -13.57 -9.81
N ILE A 160 -1.48 -12.73 -10.62
CA ILE A 160 -0.19 -12.14 -10.27
C ILE A 160 -0.29 -11.26 -9.03
N SER A 161 -1.33 -10.43 -8.93
CA SER A 161 -1.49 -9.55 -7.78
C SER A 161 -1.83 -10.30 -6.50
N ILE A 162 -2.61 -11.37 -6.57
CA ILE A 162 -2.87 -12.27 -5.42
C ILE A 162 -1.56 -12.95 -4.99
N ASN A 163 -0.82 -13.52 -5.95
CA ASN A 163 0.47 -14.16 -5.66
C ASN A 163 1.45 -13.19 -5.00
N TYR A 164 1.58 -11.99 -5.55
CA TYR A 164 2.46 -10.94 -5.02
C TYR A 164 2.09 -10.57 -3.56
N VAL A 165 0.81 -10.32 -3.30
CA VAL A 165 0.36 -9.93 -1.96
C VAL A 165 0.54 -11.05 -0.95
N ASN A 166 0.28 -12.30 -1.33
CA ASN A 166 0.36 -13.43 -0.41
C ASN A 166 1.80 -13.89 -0.14
N ASN A 167 2.71 -13.75 -1.11
CA ASN A 167 4.03 -14.36 -1.04
C ASN A 167 5.19 -13.37 -0.92
N GLU A 168 5.00 -12.11 -1.37
CA GLU A 168 6.08 -11.11 -1.41
C GLU A 168 5.86 -9.95 -0.44
N LEU A 169 4.61 -9.66 -0.05
CA LEU A 169 4.32 -8.66 0.97
C LEU A 169 4.19 -9.30 2.35
N TRP A 170 4.77 -8.64 3.33
CA TRP A 170 4.71 -9.11 4.70
C TRP A 170 3.39 -8.75 5.38
N GLY A 171 2.84 -9.70 6.13
CA GLY A 171 1.61 -9.51 6.90
C GLY A 171 0.38 -10.12 6.23
N ASN A 172 -0.72 -10.15 6.98
CA ASN A 172 -1.99 -10.74 6.56
C ASN A 172 -3.20 -10.07 7.22
N LEU A 173 -3.04 -8.83 7.70
CA LEU A 173 -4.10 -8.12 8.41
C LEU A 173 -5.21 -7.65 7.47
N GLY A 174 -4.85 -7.21 6.28
CA GLY A 174 -5.84 -6.75 5.30
C GLY A 174 -5.25 -6.24 4.00
N ALA A 175 -6.06 -6.32 2.96
CA ALA A 175 -5.81 -5.77 1.64
C ALA A 175 -7.07 -5.06 1.11
N SER A 176 -6.90 -4.08 0.24
CA SER A 176 -8.02 -3.45 -0.47
C SER A 176 -7.88 -3.70 -1.97
N VAL A 177 -8.99 -4.08 -2.63
CA VAL A 177 -9.01 -4.28 -4.08
C VAL A 177 -10.02 -3.32 -4.72
N LEU A 178 -9.55 -2.52 -5.65
CA LEU A 178 -10.37 -1.57 -6.41
C LEU A 178 -10.65 -2.14 -7.80
N ILE A 179 -11.89 -2.57 -8.02
CA ILE A 179 -12.36 -3.16 -9.29
C ILE A 179 -13.42 -2.23 -9.87
N LYS A 180 -13.17 -1.72 -11.10
CA LYS A 180 -14.20 -0.96 -11.79
C LYS A 180 -15.41 -1.82 -12.10
N GLY A 181 -16.59 -1.35 -11.68
CA GLY A 181 -17.82 -2.10 -11.90
C GLY A 181 -17.87 -3.43 -11.13
N SER A 182 -17.32 -3.47 -9.91
CA SER A 182 -17.36 -4.64 -9.03
C SER A 182 -18.76 -5.21 -8.78
N LYS A 183 -19.80 -4.37 -8.88
CA LYS A 183 -21.20 -4.79 -8.78
C LYS A 183 -21.76 -5.38 -10.09
N ASN A 184 -21.02 -5.30 -11.20
CA ASN A 184 -21.45 -5.86 -12.46
C ASN A 184 -21.29 -7.39 -12.42
N LYS A 185 -22.31 -8.12 -12.85
CA LYS A 185 -22.30 -9.59 -12.91
C LYS A 185 -21.14 -10.13 -13.74
N ASN A 186 -20.71 -9.41 -14.77
CA ASN A 186 -19.57 -9.79 -15.62
C ASN A 186 -18.23 -9.80 -14.87
N ASN A 187 -18.11 -9.04 -13.78
CA ASN A 187 -16.89 -8.96 -12.98
C ASN A 187 -16.96 -9.80 -11.71
N LYS A 188 -18.07 -10.54 -11.52
CA LYS A 188 -18.27 -11.33 -10.31
C LYS A 188 -17.14 -12.34 -10.09
N HIS A 189 -16.71 -13.02 -11.14
CA HIS A 189 -15.62 -14.00 -11.07
C HIS A 189 -14.30 -13.40 -10.59
N ILE A 190 -13.99 -12.13 -10.98
CA ILE A 190 -12.81 -11.40 -10.51
C ILE A 190 -12.95 -11.07 -9.02
N VAL A 191 -14.12 -10.58 -8.63
CA VAL A 191 -14.40 -10.22 -7.23
C VAL A 191 -14.33 -11.47 -6.34
N ASP A 192 -14.96 -12.57 -6.75
CA ASP A 192 -14.97 -13.82 -5.99
C ASP A 192 -13.54 -14.37 -5.87
N LYS A 193 -12.76 -14.35 -6.96
CA LYS A 193 -11.37 -14.79 -6.95
C LYS A 193 -10.49 -14.04 -5.94
N TYR A 194 -10.62 -12.72 -5.85
CA TYR A 194 -9.92 -11.95 -4.82
C TYR A 194 -10.40 -12.28 -3.40
N LYS A 195 -11.71 -12.44 -3.19
CA LYS A 195 -12.28 -12.76 -1.88
C LYS A 195 -11.85 -14.11 -1.34
N ASP A 196 -11.70 -15.09 -2.25
CA ASP A 196 -11.41 -16.46 -1.87
C ASP A 196 -9.90 -16.70 -1.68
N ASN A 197 -9.04 -15.77 -2.12
CA ASN A 197 -7.59 -15.98 -2.16
C ASN A 197 -6.76 -14.88 -1.47
N LEU A 198 -7.35 -13.83 -0.95
CA LEU A 198 -6.72 -12.83 -0.08
C LEU A 198 -7.27 -12.92 1.34
#